data_6e4bcb56f385f9b17aee2f4850b47b42
#
_entry.id   6e4bcb56f385f9b17aee2f4850b47b42
#
_cell.length_a   1.000
_cell.length_b   1.000
_cell.length_c   1.000
_cell.angle_alpha   90.00
_cell.angle_beta   90.00
_cell.angle_gamma   90.00
#
_symmetry.space_group_name_H-M   'P 1'
#
loop_
_entity.id
_entity.type
_entity.pdbx_description
1 polymer ?
#
loop_
_entity_poly.entity_id
_entity_poly.type
_entity_poly.pdbx_seq_one_letter_code
_entity_poly.pdbx_strand_id
1 'polypeptide(L)'
;MAFSGEALRHGMARRCARCGTGGIFRSYYRLHPTCPACGMRFEREDGEWTGALTVIMAVTELIFAAFLVVGLWLTWPDVPWMWLLIGGVVINILAPVLLYPWSQSVWIGLHYAFVPLDAAEEAEAIAARARTDEDARAEGPGGAQG
;
A
#
# COMPACT_ATOMS: atom_id res chain seq x y z
N MET A 1 -21.95 -6.52 -7.92
CA MET A 1 -20.55 -6.40 -7.41
C MET A 1 -20.65 -6.02 -5.94
N ALA A 2 -20.25 -6.89 -5.02
CA ALA A 2 -20.31 -6.60 -3.58
C ALA A 2 -18.98 -5.94 -3.17
N PHE A 3 -19.02 -4.72 -2.70
CA PHE A 3 -17.85 -4.03 -2.13
C PHE A 3 -17.32 -4.79 -0.93
N SER A 4 -16.05 -5.20 -0.98
CA SER A 4 -15.40 -5.92 0.12
C SER A 4 -14.71 -4.93 1.07
N GLY A 5 -15.43 -4.48 2.09
CA GLY A 5 -14.87 -3.62 3.15
C GLY A 5 -13.72 -4.27 3.92
N GLU A 6 -13.66 -5.59 3.93
CA GLU A 6 -12.56 -6.36 4.53
C GLU A 6 -11.24 -6.17 3.80
N ALA A 7 -11.28 -6.19 2.46
CA ALA A 7 -10.11 -5.97 1.63
C ALA A 7 -9.52 -4.57 1.83
N LEU A 8 -10.38 -3.55 1.93
CA LEU A 8 -9.95 -2.18 2.22
C LEU A 8 -9.32 -2.08 3.62
N ARG A 9 -9.93 -2.71 4.64
CA ARG A 9 -9.38 -2.74 6.00
C ARG A 9 -8.02 -3.44 6.04
N HIS A 10 -7.84 -4.53 5.31
CA HIS A 10 -6.55 -5.20 5.16
C HIS A 10 -5.52 -4.29 4.50
N GLY A 11 -5.88 -3.59 3.42
CA GLY A 11 -5.02 -2.60 2.75
C GLY A 11 -4.58 -1.49 3.70
N MET A 12 -5.50 -0.91 4.48
CA MET A 12 -5.17 0.10 5.48
C MET A 12 -4.22 -0.42 6.57
N ALA A 13 -4.33 -1.70 6.93
CA ALA A 13 -3.46 -2.37 7.90
C ALA A 13 -2.13 -2.90 7.30
N ARG A 14 -1.80 -2.57 6.04
CA ARG A 14 -0.62 -3.06 5.31
C ARG A 14 -0.56 -4.58 5.23
N ARG A 15 -1.71 -5.19 4.95
CA ARG A 15 -1.90 -6.65 4.83
C ARG A 15 -2.42 -7.00 3.45
N CYS A 16 -2.25 -8.25 3.04
CA CYS A 16 -2.78 -8.74 1.78
C CYS A 16 -4.31 -8.55 1.73
N ALA A 17 -4.81 -7.93 0.66
CA ALA A 17 -6.24 -7.65 0.48
C ALA A 17 -7.10 -8.92 0.50
N ARG A 18 -6.58 -10.05 -0.03
CA ARG A 18 -7.28 -11.34 -0.13
C ARG A 18 -7.27 -12.13 1.18
N CYS A 19 -6.09 -12.40 1.74
CA CYS A 19 -5.94 -13.33 2.86
C CYS A 19 -5.63 -12.66 4.21
N GLY A 20 -5.42 -11.35 4.24
CA GLY A 20 -5.11 -10.61 5.47
C GLY A 20 -3.72 -10.88 6.07
N THR A 21 -2.87 -11.68 5.42
CA THR A 21 -1.52 -11.96 5.89
C THR A 21 -0.65 -10.70 5.81
N GLY A 22 0.14 -10.45 6.85
CA GLY A 22 1.15 -9.38 6.87
C GLY A 22 2.43 -9.78 6.14
N GLY A 23 3.43 -8.86 6.15
CA GLY A 23 4.73 -9.14 5.51
C GLY A 23 4.72 -9.06 3.98
N ILE A 24 3.79 -8.29 3.41
CA ILE A 24 3.69 -8.10 1.96
C ILE A 24 4.80 -7.22 1.38
N PHE A 25 5.57 -6.52 2.23
CA PHE A 25 6.70 -5.70 1.85
C PHE A 25 8.02 -6.42 2.08
N ARG A 26 8.86 -6.49 1.05
CA ARG A 26 10.22 -7.00 1.12
C ARG A 26 11.18 -5.97 1.74
N SER A 27 10.93 -4.69 1.50
CA SER A 27 11.65 -3.55 2.04
C SER A 27 10.67 -2.40 2.25
N TYR A 28 11.08 -1.29 2.90
CA TYR A 28 10.17 -0.17 3.17
C TYR A 28 9.39 0.29 1.92
N TYR A 29 10.07 0.38 0.77
CA TYR A 29 9.49 0.84 -0.50
C TYR A 29 9.19 -0.27 -1.52
N ARG A 30 9.57 -1.52 -1.25
CA ARG A 30 9.41 -2.63 -2.20
C ARG A 30 8.40 -3.64 -1.72
N LEU A 31 7.35 -3.77 -2.49
CA LEU A 31 6.34 -4.81 -2.34
C LEU A 31 6.88 -6.14 -2.92
N HIS A 32 6.44 -7.28 -2.38
CA HIS A 32 6.62 -8.56 -3.05
C HIS A 32 5.78 -8.58 -4.33
N PRO A 33 6.22 -9.24 -5.42
CA PRO A 33 5.42 -9.36 -6.64
C PRO A 33 4.13 -10.15 -6.41
N THR A 34 4.19 -11.14 -5.52
CA THR A 34 3.05 -11.99 -5.14
C THR A 34 2.97 -12.13 -3.62
N CYS A 35 1.78 -12.38 -3.11
CA CYS A 35 1.58 -12.66 -1.69
C CYS A 35 2.23 -13.99 -1.31
N PRO A 36 3.12 -14.05 -0.31
CA PRO A 36 3.79 -15.30 0.08
C PRO A 36 2.82 -16.35 0.64
N ALA A 37 1.65 -15.93 1.14
CA ALA A 37 0.68 -16.83 1.74
C ALA A 37 -0.39 -17.35 0.77
N CYS A 38 -0.90 -16.49 -0.14
CA CYS A 38 -2.01 -16.88 -1.02
C CYS A 38 -1.68 -16.79 -2.51
N GLY A 39 -0.46 -16.37 -2.89
CA GLY A 39 -0.01 -16.27 -4.27
C GLY A 39 -0.63 -15.10 -5.08
N MET A 40 -1.54 -14.31 -4.49
CA MET A 40 -2.17 -13.20 -5.18
C MET A 40 -1.11 -12.23 -5.71
N ARG A 41 -1.17 -11.90 -7.00
CA ARG A 41 -0.30 -10.90 -7.63
C ARG A 41 -0.73 -9.50 -7.21
N PHE A 42 0.23 -8.69 -6.76
CA PHE A 42 -0.07 -7.34 -6.28
C PHE A 42 -0.11 -6.33 -7.42
N GLU A 43 0.69 -6.51 -8.44
CA GLU A 43 0.71 -5.67 -9.64
C GLU A 43 -0.03 -6.41 -10.76
N ARG A 44 -1.30 -6.05 -10.99
CA ARG A 44 -2.21 -6.73 -11.92
C ARG A 44 -2.15 -6.14 -13.33
N GLU A 45 -1.86 -4.85 -13.44
CA GLU A 45 -1.79 -4.11 -14.70
C GLU A 45 -0.54 -3.22 -14.76
N ASP A 46 -0.03 -3.02 -15.97
CA ASP A 46 1.05 -2.06 -16.22
C ASP A 46 0.57 -0.66 -15.86
N GLY A 47 1.22 -0.04 -14.87
CA GLY A 47 0.86 1.29 -14.39
C GLY A 47 0.03 1.34 -13.10
N GLU A 48 -0.19 0.22 -12.43
CA GLU A 48 -0.93 0.17 -11.15
C GLU A 48 -0.29 1.07 -10.05
N TRP A 49 1.01 1.35 -10.15
CA TRP A 49 1.71 2.33 -9.32
C TRP A 49 1.10 3.75 -9.41
N THR A 50 0.45 4.10 -10.54
CA THR A 50 -0.23 5.39 -10.73
C THR A 50 -1.39 5.56 -9.75
N GLY A 51 -2.12 4.49 -9.45
CA GLY A 51 -3.19 4.53 -8.46
C GLY A 51 -2.68 4.78 -7.05
N ALA A 52 -1.55 4.19 -6.67
CA ALA A 52 -0.90 4.48 -5.40
C ALA A 52 -0.44 5.94 -5.30
N LEU A 53 0.05 6.53 -6.42
CA LEU A 53 0.38 7.95 -6.48
C LEU A 53 -0.86 8.84 -6.29
N THR A 54 -1.99 8.48 -6.88
CA THR A 54 -3.25 9.21 -6.69
C THR A 54 -3.67 9.22 -5.23
N VAL A 55 -3.60 8.09 -4.54
CA VAL A 55 -3.93 7.99 -3.11
C VAL A 55 -2.99 8.87 -2.28
N ILE A 56 -1.68 8.83 -2.54
CA ILE A 56 -0.72 9.62 -1.76
C ILE A 56 -0.88 11.13 -1.98
N MET A 57 -1.17 11.54 -3.22
CA MET A 57 -1.43 12.95 -3.52
C MET A 57 -2.69 13.44 -2.78
N ALA A 58 -3.80 12.69 -2.86
CA ALA A 58 -5.04 13.04 -2.18
C ALA A 58 -4.85 13.15 -0.64
N VAL A 59 -4.14 12.20 -0.05
CA VAL A 59 -3.87 12.22 1.40
C VAL A 59 -2.94 13.37 1.78
N THR A 60 -1.90 13.65 1.00
CA THR A 60 -0.98 14.76 1.24
C THR A 60 -1.70 16.11 1.17
N GLU A 61 -2.55 16.30 0.15
CA GLU A 61 -3.38 17.51 0.02
C GLU A 61 -4.35 17.67 1.19
N LEU A 62 -4.96 16.59 1.65
CA LEU A 62 -5.85 16.63 2.80
C LEU A 62 -5.11 17.04 4.08
N ILE A 63 -3.91 16.48 4.32
CA ILE A 63 -3.06 16.84 5.46
C ILE A 63 -2.64 18.31 5.37
N PHE A 64 -2.23 18.75 4.18
CA PHE A 64 -1.82 20.13 3.96
C PHE A 64 -2.98 21.11 4.16
N ALA A 65 -4.16 20.82 3.60
CA ALA A 65 -5.35 21.63 3.79
C ALA A 65 -5.76 21.72 5.27
N ALA A 66 -5.75 20.60 5.99
CA ALA A 66 -6.01 20.57 7.42
C ALA A 66 -4.99 21.40 8.21
N PHE A 67 -3.70 21.29 7.88
CA PHE A 67 -2.63 22.08 8.48
C PHE A 67 -2.86 23.59 8.26
N LEU A 68 -3.21 24.01 7.04
CA LEU A 68 -3.49 25.42 6.76
C LEU A 68 -4.72 25.93 7.51
N VAL A 69 -5.83 25.18 7.48
CA VAL A 69 -7.08 25.56 8.16
C VAL A 69 -6.85 25.71 9.66
N VAL A 70 -6.21 24.71 10.28
CA VAL A 70 -5.92 24.75 11.72
C VAL A 70 -4.91 25.86 12.05
N GLY A 71 -3.85 25.99 11.24
CA GLY A 71 -2.85 27.02 11.42
C GLY A 71 -3.42 28.44 11.36
N LEU A 72 -4.25 28.72 10.34
CA LEU A 72 -4.93 30.00 10.20
C LEU A 72 -5.92 30.24 11.34
N TRP A 73 -6.68 29.23 11.74
CA TRP A 73 -7.67 29.38 12.83
C TRP A 73 -7.02 29.70 14.17
N LEU A 74 -5.87 29.05 14.47
CA LEU A 74 -5.16 29.24 15.73
C LEU A 74 -4.39 30.56 15.80
N THR A 75 -3.98 31.13 14.64
CA THR A 75 -3.11 32.30 14.58
C THR A 75 -3.81 33.59 14.15
N TRP A 76 -5.11 33.53 13.89
CA TRP A 76 -5.89 34.70 13.53
C TRP A 76 -5.97 35.72 14.70
N PRO A 77 -5.77 37.06 14.49
CA PRO A 77 -5.53 37.76 13.20
C PRO A 77 -4.06 37.88 12.79
N ASP A 78 -3.09 37.57 13.65
CA ASP A 78 -1.66 37.76 13.41
C ASP A 78 -1.01 36.50 12.82
N VAL A 79 -1.26 36.27 11.53
CA VAL A 79 -0.85 35.06 10.85
C VAL A 79 0.66 35.03 10.55
N PRO A 80 1.44 34.08 11.10
CA PRO A 80 2.86 33.97 10.87
C PRO A 80 3.14 33.24 9.54
N TRP A 81 2.98 33.92 8.42
CA TRP A 81 3.06 33.33 7.07
C TRP A 81 4.33 32.55 6.81
N MET A 82 5.47 32.99 7.33
CA MET A 82 6.76 32.31 7.13
C MET A 82 6.73 30.90 7.72
N TRP A 83 6.19 30.74 8.93
CA TRP A 83 6.11 29.42 9.58
C TRP A 83 5.10 28.50 8.91
N LEU A 84 3.98 29.03 8.42
CA LEU A 84 3.00 28.27 7.64
C LEU A 84 3.59 27.81 6.30
N LEU A 85 4.37 28.65 5.61
CA LEU A 85 5.06 28.26 4.38
C LEU A 85 6.08 27.15 4.63
N ILE A 86 6.95 27.33 5.62
CA ILE A 86 7.97 26.32 5.96
C ILE A 86 7.28 25.00 6.34
N GLY A 87 6.29 25.05 7.22
CA GLY A 87 5.53 23.86 7.63
C GLY A 87 4.83 23.18 6.45
N GLY A 88 4.22 23.95 5.56
CA GLY A 88 3.60 23.44 4.35
C GLY A 88 4.58 22.75 3.41
N VAL A 89 5.75 23.34 3.17
CA VAL A 89 6.82 22.72 2.35
C VAL A 89 7.31 21.42 3.00
N VAL A 90 7.53 21.42 4.30
CA VAL A 90 7.97 20.22 5.04
C VAL A 90 6.93 19.11 4.92
N ILE A 91 5.65 19.40 5.11
CA ILE A 91 4.55 18.43 4.95
C ILE A 91 4.54 17.84 3.53
N ASN A 92 4.62 18.70 2.51
CA ASN A 92 4.57 18.25 1.11
C ASN A 92 5.78 17.41 0.68
N ILE A 93 6.91 17.51 1.36
CA ILE A 93 8.09 16.68 1.13
C ILE A 93 8.03 15.39 1.95
N LEU A 94 7.74 15.49 3.25
CA LEU A 94 7.84 14.35 4.15
C LEU A 94 6.63 13.41 4.06
N ALA A 95 5.41 13.94 3.88
CA ALA A 95 4.22 13.09 3.84
C ALA A 95 4.25 12.06 2.70
N PRO A 96 4.58 12.40 1.43
CA PRO A 96 4.71 11.39 0.38
C PRO A 96 5.77 10.33 0.68
N VAL A 97 6.93 10.74 1.18
CA VAL A 97 8.03 9.81 1.50
C VAL A 97 7.63 8.80 2.58
N LEU A 98 6.98 9.27 3.63
CA LEU A 98 6.58 8.43 4.77
C LEU A 98 5.33 7.58 4.46
N LEU A 99 4.39 8.11 3.69
CA LEU A 99 3.11 7.46 3.43
C LEU A 99 3.13 6.55 2.20
N TYR A 100 4.19 6.59 1.38
CA TYR A 100 4.29 5.81 0.13
C TYR A 100 3.96 4.32 0.29
N PRO A 101 4.58 3.56 1.23
CA PRO A 101 4.27 2.14 1.36
C PRO A 101 2.83 1.89 1.85
N TRP A 102 2.29 2.82 2.62
CA TRP A 102 0.90 2.75 3.05
C TRP A 102 -0.06 2.99 1.89
N SER A 103 0.21 3.98 1.03
CA SER A 103 -0.63 4.29 -0.13
C SER A 103 -0.69 3.12 -1.12
N GLN A 104 0.43 2.42 -1.36
CA GLN A 104 0.44 1.20 -2.18
C GLN A 104 -0.50 0.13 -1.63
N SER A 105 -0.42 -0.12 -0.33
CA SER A 105 -1.25 -1.12 0.34
C SER A 105 -2.74 -0.76 0.30
N VAL A 106 -3.05 0.52 0.52
CA VAL A 106 -4.44 1.04 0.45
C VAL A 106 -4.97 0.93 -0.97
N TRP A 107 -4.17 1.28 -1.99
CA TRP A 107 -4.58 1.16 -3.38
C TRP A 107 -4.91 -0.29 -3.76
N ILE A 108 -4.03 -1.24 -3.42
CA ILE A 108 -4.28 -2.67 -3.66
C ILE A 108 -5.56 -3.12 -2.96
N GLY A 109 -5.77 -2.71 -1.70
CA GLY A 109 -6.99 -3.01 -0.96
C GLY A 109 -8.24 -2.43 -1.61
N LEU A 110 -8.15 -1.20 -2.07
CA LEU A 110 -9.23 -0.50 -2.76
C LEU A 110 -9.53 -1.14 -4.11
N HIS A 111 -8.51 -1.39 -4.93
CA HIS A 111 -8.65 -2.02 -6.23
C HIS A 111 -9.29 -3.41 -6.10
N TYR A 112 -8.80 -4.25 -5.18
CA TYR A 112 -9.40 -5.56 -4.93
C TYR A 112 -10.84 -5.48 -4.39
N ALA A 113 -11.17 -4.46 -3.61
CA ALA A 113 -12.52 -4.27 -3.10
C ALA A 113 -13.55 -3.97 -4.20
N PHE A 114 -13.13 -3.30 -5.28
CA PHE A 114 -13.99 -2.97 -6.44
C PHE A 114 -13.87 -4.00 -7.57
N VAL A 115 -12.69 -4.55 -7.78
CA VAL A 115 -12.38 -5.49 -8.87
C VAL A 115 -11.76 -6.75 -8.25
N PRO A 116 -12.58 -7.70 -7.80
CA PRO A 116 -12.07 -8.97 -7.28
C PRO A 116 -11.35 -9.76 -8.38
N LEU A 117 -10.54 -10.75 -7.98
CA LEU A 117 -9.83 -11.63 -8.92
C LEU A 117 -10.82 -12.32 -9.86
N ASP A 118 -10.47 -12.38 -11.13
CA ASP A 118 -11.16 -13.24 -12.09
C ASP A 118 -10.66 -14.70 -11.98
N ALA A 119 -11.29 -15.61 -12.75
CA ALA A 119 -10.96 -17.03 -12.69
C ALA A 119 -9.52 -17.33 -13.18
N ALA A 120 -9.00 -16.54 -14.12
CA ALA A 120 -7.65 -16.71 -14.64
C ALA A 120 -6.60 -16.25 -13.62
N GLU A 121 -6.82 -15.09 -13.01
CA GLU A 121 -5.99 -14.55 -11.94
C GLU A 121 -6.00 -15.43 -10.68
N GLU A 122 -7.13 -16.06 -10.40
CA GLU A 122 -7.26 -17.00 -9.29
C GLU A 122 -6.45 -18.28 -9.53
N ALA A 123 -6.48 -18.81 -10.75
CA ALA A 123 -5.65 -19.95 -11.15
C ALA A 123 -4.15 -19.61 -11.11
N GLU A 124 -3.78 -18.40 -11.54
CA GLU A 124 -2.39 -17.91 -11.47
C GLU A 124 -1.91 -17.79 -10.02
N ALA A 125 -2.75 -17.28 -9.12
CA ALA A 125 -2.44 -17.18 -7.70
C ALA A 125 -2.21 -18.55 -7.04
N ILE A 126 -3.03 -19.53 -7.39
CA ILE A 126 -2.86 -20.92 -6.92
C ILE A 126 -1.54 -21.52 -7.43
N ALA A 127 -1.23 -21.32 -8.72
CA ALA A 127 0.02 -21.79 -9.31
C ALA A 127 1.27 -21.10 -8.72
N ALA A 128 1.17 -19.81 -8.43
CA ALA A 128 2.25 -19.07 -7.79
C ALA A 128 2.53 -19.57 -6.36
N ARG A 129 1.46 -19.87 -5.61
CA ARG A 129 1.61 -20.48 -4.28
C ARG A 129 2.25 -21.85 -4.33
N ALA A 130 1.82 -22.73 -5.26
CA ALA A 130 2.39 -24.06 -5.42
C ALA A 130 3.90 -24.00 -5.67
N ARG A 131 4.37 -23.08 -6.53
CA ARG A 131 5.80 -22.86 -6.79
C ARG A 131 6.55 -22.42 -5.53
N THR A 132 5.98 -21.49 -4.74
CA THR A 132 6.60 -21.06 -3.49
C THR A 132 6.74 -22.19 -2.48
N ASP A 133 5.73 -23.08 -2.40
CA ASP A 133 5.75 -24.25 -1.52
C ASP A 133 6.77 -25.32 -2.00
N GLU A 134 6.98 -25.46 -3.31
CA GLU A 134 8.00 -26.34 -3.92
C GLU A 134 9.42 -25.80 -3.63
N ASP A 135 9.66 -24.52 -3.84
CA ASP A 135 10.94 -23.87 -3.56
C ASP A 135 11.31 -24.00 -2.07
N ALA A 136 10.34 -23.75 -1.18
CA ALA A 136 10.54 -23.90 0.27
C ALA A 136 10.85 -25.36 0.68
N ARG A 137 10.31 -26.36 -0.04
CA ARG A 137 10.66 -27.77 0.19
C ARG A 137 12.03 -28.14 -0.35
N ALA A 138 12.44 -27.55 -1.46
CA ALA A 138 13.76 -27.76 -2.05
C ALA A 138 14.88 -27.13 -1.19
N GLU A 139 14.60 -26.01 -0.51
CA GLU A 139 15.49 -25.34 0.42
C GLU A 139 15.43 -25.93 1.85
N GLY A 140 14.58 -26.92 2.11
CA GLY A 140 14.40 -27.58 3.42
C GLY A 140 15.66 -28.28 3.95
N PRO A 141 15.71 -28.81 5.20
CA PRO A 141 16.90 -28.95 6.07
C PRO A 141 18.03 -29.89 5.60
N GLY A 142 18.19 -30.06 4.31
CA GLY A 142 19.29 -30.83 3.68
C GLY A 142 20.48 -29.99 3.21
N GLY A 143 20.41 -28.66 3.21
CA GLY A 143 21.46 -27.77 2.68
C GLY A 143 22.60 -27.42 3.61
N ALA A 144 22.68 -27.96 4.82
CA ALA A 144 23.73 -27.70 5.81
C ALA A 144 24.71 -28.87 6.01
N GLN A 145 25.05 -29.57 4.92
CA GLN A 145 26.14 -30.57 4.93
C GLN A 145 26.98 -30.40 3.66
N GLY A 146 27.99 -29.52 3.75
CA GLY A 146 29.02 -29.34 2.76
C GLY A 146 30.08 -28.38 3.27
#